data_53a6386d0d6d53a2ab4f317399564883
#
_entry.id   53a6386d0d6d53a2ab4f317399564883
#
_cell.length_a   1.000
_cell.length_b   1.000
_cell.length_c   1.000
_cell.angle_alpha   90.00
_cell.angle_beta   90.00
_cell.angle_gamma   90.00
#
_symmetry.space_group_name_H-M   'P 1'
#
loop_
_entity.id
_entity.type
_entity.pdbx_description
1 polymer ?
#
loop_
_entity_poly.entity_id
_entity_poly.type
_entity_poly.pdbx_seq_one_letter_code
_entity_poly.pdbx_strand_id
1 'polypeptide(L)'
;MARAQRLGVWLIVAGILGMVAPRRADAGCLFNCTYSKTRYPIVLAHGLAGFDKVFGAVDYFFGIPEALRAGGAEVYVTQVSAYNTSEERGEQLLAQIEQIVATSGKPKVNIIGHSQGGLDARYVAAVRPDLVASVTTVGTPHGNEPLVDAILSSYDSGDGFGTLLRLFGPSIVDLVVLFTDSDQPEDAIAAFRSLSTAALAQFNARYPQGLPTTACGEGPPVVNGIRYYSWGGTAVLTNPLDVSDAFLAVFAPLTPGPNDGFVGRCSSHLGQVIRDNYLLNHLDEVNQVLGLRSPFVVDPRSICRDHANRLKNAGL
;
A
#
# COMPACT_ATOMS: atom_id res chain seq x y z
N MET A 1 -32.16 13.75 37.82
CA MET A 1 -32.86 12.83 36.92
C MET A 1 -32.10 12.78 35.62
N ALA A 2 -31.12 11.90 35.47
CA ALA A 2 -30.43 11.59 34.20
C ALA A 2 -29.50 10.39 34.40
N ARG A 3 -30.09 9.20 34.57
CA ARG A 3 -29.38 7.92 34.60
C ARG A 3 -30.31 6.83 34.03
N ALA A 4 -30.53 6.81 32.75
CA ALA A 4 -31.20 5.67 32.06
C ALA A 4 -31.13 5.80 30.56
N GLN A 5 -29.95 5.75 29.92
CA GLN A 5 -29.84 5.58 28.46
C GLN A 5 -28.47 5.05 28.01
N ARG A 6 -27.82 4.18 28.80
CA ARG A 6 -26.54 3.53 28.38
C ARG A 6 -26.59 1.99 28.44
N LEU A 7 -27.75 1.38 28.32
CA LEU A 7 -27.89 -0.09 28.43
C LEU A 7 -28.34 -0.81 27.14
N GLY A 8 -28.43 -0.10 26.02
CA GLY A 8 -28.94 -0.69 24.75
C GLY A 8 -27.92 -1.14 23.73
N VAL A 9 -26.64 -0.81 23.89
CA VAL A 9 -25.60 -1.07 22.85
C VAL A 9 -24.74 -2.31 23.14
N TRP A 10 -24.77 -2.84 24.35
CA TRP A 10 -23.87 -3.93 24.77
C TRP A 10 -24.34 -5.37 24.42
N LEU A 11 -25.51 -5.56 23.88
CA LEU A 11 -26.06 -6.90 23.64
C LEU A 11 -25.88 -7.44 22.20
N ILE A 12 -25.31 -6.67 21.27
CA ILE A 12 -25.06 -7.15 19.89
C ILE A 12 -23.59 -7.58 19.67
N VAL A 13 -22.69 -7.18 20.56
CA VAL A 13 -21.24 -7.53 20.43
C VAL A 13 -20.87 -8.86 21.11
N ALA A 14 -21.72 -9.41 21.96
CA ALA A 14 -21.41 -10.63 22.72
C ALA A 14 -21.63 -11.95 21.94
N GLY A 15 -22.07 -11.92 20.69
CA GLY A 15 -22.39 -13.12 19.89
C GLY A 15 -21.29 -13.60 18.95
N ILE A 16 -20.15 -12.90 18.79
CA ILE A 16 -19.12 -13.23 17.81
C ILE A 16 -17.80 -13.73 18.45
N LEU A 17 -17.69 -13.73 19.78
CA LEU A 17 -16.48 -14.18 20.49
C LEU A 17 -16.50 -15.69 20.83
N GLY A 18 -16.62 -16.54 19.84
CA GLY A 18 -16.71 -17.99 20.08
C GLY A 18 -16.08 -18.91 19.05
N MET A 19 -15.30 -18.41 18.10
CA MET A 19 -14.51 -19.30 17.23
C MET A 19 -13.05 -18.82 17.16
N VAL A 20 -12.28 -19.20 18.16
CA VAL A 20 -10.81 -19.27 18.01
C VAL A 20 -10.57 -20.42 17.02
N ALA A 21 -10.45 -20.08 15.73
CA ALA A 21 -9.99 -21.03 14.75
C ALA A 21 -8.59 -21.51 15.18
N PRO A 22 -8.34 -22.83 15.20
CA PRO A 22 -7.02 -23.35 15.51
C PRO A 22 -6.03 -22.72 14.53
N ARG A 23 -4.91 -22.16 15.04
CA ARG A 23 -3.76 -21.81 14.22
C ARG A 23 -3.50 -22.98 13.28
N ARG A 24 -3.73 -22.79 11.98
CA ARG A 24 -3.30 -23.77 11.00
C ARG A 24 -1.81 -23.93 11.20
N ALA A 25 -1.40 -25.09 11.67
CA ALA A 25 -0.02 -25.53 11.55
C ALA A 25 0.37 -25.31 10.08
N ASP A 26 1.54 -24.71 9.85
CA ASP A 26 2.10 -24.56 8.53
C ASP A 26 1.98 -25.90 7.81
N ALA A 27 1.07 -25.99 6.86
CA ALA A 27 1.02 -27.12 5.96
C ALA A 27 2.33 -27.08 5.19
N GLY A 28 3.27 -27.91 5.59
CA GLY A 28 4.61 -27.95 5.03
C GLY A 28 4.51 -27.92 3.51
N CYS A 29 5.19 -26.97 2.91
CA CYS A 29 5.23 -26.84 1.46
C CYS A 29 5.69 -28.16 0.84
N LEU A 30 4.80 -28.84 0.11
CA LEU A 30 5.10 -30.12 -0.54
C LEU A 30 5.85 -29.94 -1.88
N PHE A 31 5.71 -28.75 -2.52
CA PHE A 31 6.31 -28.42 -3.80
C PHE A 31 6.69 -26.94 -3.89
N ASN A 32 7.83 -26.62 -4.55
CA ASN A 32 8.31 -25.26 -4.80
C ASN A 32 8.54 -24.38 -3.53
N CYS A 33 8.97 -24.99 -2.44
CA CYS A 33 9.23 -24.30 -1.16
C CYS A 33 10.33 -23.23 -1.22
N THR A 34 11.00 -23.09 -2.33
CA THR A 34 12.02 -22.06 -2.56
C THR A 34 11.67 -21.12 -3.70
N TYR A 35 10.44 -21.15 -4.21
CA TYR A 35 10.04 -20.35 -5.37
C TYR A 35 10.22 -18.86 -5.11
N SER A 36 9.75 -18.38 -3.94
CA SER A 36 9.85 -16.98 -3.51
C SER A 36 11.06 -16.70 -2.59
N LYS A 37 12.01 -17.65 -2.44
CA LYS A 37 13.14 -17.51 -1.53
C LYS A 37 14.16 -16.52 -2.07
N THR A 38 13.97 -15.23 -1.76
CA THR A 38 14.90 -14.14 -2.07
C THR A 38 16.15 -14.20 -1.20
N ARG A 39 17.22 -13.56 -1.65
CA ARG A 39 18.46 -13.40 -0.89
C ARG A 39 18.29 -12.48 0.31
N TYR A 40 17.50 -11.42 0.14
CA TYR A 40 17.20 -10.41 1.15
C TYR A 40 15.74 -10.50 1.56
N PRO A 41 15.39 -10.14 2.80
CA PRO A 41 14.01 -10.09 3.24
C PRO A 41 13.14 -9.20 2.35
N ILE A 42 11.86 -9.55 2.25
CA ILE A 42 10.84 -8.71 1.60
C ILE A 42 10.15 -7.91 2.69
N VAL A 43 10.10 -6.58 2.51
CA VAL A 43 9.37 -5.64 3.37
C VAL A 43 8.16 -5.15 2.60
N LEU A 44 6.97 -5.29 3.19
CA LEU A 44 5.71 -4.81 2.65
C LEU A 44 5.34 -3.50 3.36
N ALA A 45 5.18 -2.41 2.61
CA ALA A 45 4.85 -1.07 3.10
C ALA A 45 3.47 -0.65 2.58
N HIS A 46 2.54 -0.39 3.51
CA HIS A 46 1.15 -0.01 3.20
C HIS A 46 1.01 1.44 2.70
N GLY A 47 -0.11 1.75 2.04
CA GLY A 47 -0.45 3.08 1.55
C GLY A 47 -1.12 4.00 2.56
N LEU A 48 -1.74 5.06 2.03
CA LEU A 48 -2.57 6.00 2.78
C LEU A 48 -3.72 5.25 3.47
N ALA A 49 -4.12 5.70 4.66
CA ALA A 49 -5.13 5.04 5.50
C ALA A 49 -4.81 3.56 5.77
N GLY A 50 -3.54 3.17 5.59
CA GLY A 50 -3.12 1.79 5.75
C GLY A 50 -2.84 1.42 7.20
N PHE A 51 -2.67 0.11 7.39
CA PHE A 51 -2.47 -0.53 8.69
C PHE A 51 -1.67 -1.82 8.46
N ASP A 52 -1.06 -2.35 9.52
CA ASP A 52 -0.60 -3.75 9.50
C ASP A 52 -1.82 -4.68 9.64
N LYS A 53 -2.60 -4.48 10.73
CA LYS A 53 -3.80 -5.28 11.03
C LYS A 53 -4.91 -4.43 11.62
N VAL A 54 -6.14 -4.69 11.21
CA VAL A 54 -7.35 -4.18 11.85
C VAL A 54 -7.85 -5.21 12.85
N PHE A 55 -8.07 -4.81 14.11
CA PHE A 55 -8.48 -5.70 15.22
C PHE A 55 -7.56 -6.93 15.39
N GLY A 56 -6.28 -6.83 14.99
CA GLY A 56 -5.34 -7.94 15.04
C GLY A 56 -5.66 -9.13 14.12
N ALA A 57 -6.63 -9.02 13.25
CA ALA A 57 -7.16 -10.14 12.45
C ALA A 57 -7.22 -9.92 10.94
N VAL A 58 -7.41 -8.68 10.48
CA VAL A 58 -7.52 -8.38 9.04
C VAL A 58 -6.26 -7.67 8.58
N ASP A 59 -5.51 -8.33 7.69
CA ASP A 59 -4.26 -7.81 7.14
C ASP A 59 -4.52 -6.84 5.98
N TYR A 60 -3.71 -5.75 5.89
CA TYR A 60 -3.70 -4.86 4.73
C TYR A 60 -3.34 -5.61 3.44
N PHE A 61 -2.31 -6.44 3.50
CA PHE A 61 -1.85 -7.32 2.42
C PHE A 61 -2.45 -8.71 2.58
N PHE A 62 -3.77 -8.85 2.48
CA PHE A 62 -4.50 -10.07 2.85
C PHE A 62 -4.00 -11.31 2.12
N GLY A 63 -3.37 -12.24 2.87
CA GLY A 63 -2.84 -13.51 2.41
C GLY A 63 -1.57 -13.42 1.53
N ILE A 64 -1.04 -12.23 1.27
CA ILE A 64 0.22 -12.04 0.51
C ILE A 64 1.44 -12.47 1.32
N PRO A 65 1.61 -12.05 2.60
CA PRO A 65 2.74 -12.50 3.42
C PRO A 65 2.81 -14.02 3.53
N GLU A 66 1.67 -14.69 3.75
CA GLU A 66 1.57 -16.15 3.86
C GLU A 66 1.97 -16.84 2.55
N ALA A 67 1.49 -16.30 1.42
CA ALA A 67 1.81 -16.84 0.09
C ALA A 67 3.31 -16.72 -0.23
N LEU A 68 3.94 -15.62 0.16
CA LEU A 68 5.38 -15.40 0.00
C LEU A 68 6.19 -16.32 0.92
N ARG A 69 5.81 -16.42 2.22
CA ARG A 69 6.46 -17.31 3.21
C ARG A 69 6.35 -18.77 2.82
N ALA A 70 5.19 -19.20 2.32
CA ALA A 70 5.00 -20.55 1.79
C ALA A 70 5.94 -20.88 0.61
N GLY A 71 6.38 -19.87 -0.14
CA GLY A 71 7.40 -19.95 -1.18
C GLY A 71 8.84 -19.79 -0.67
N GLY A 72 9.06 -19.70 0.64
CA GLY A 72 10.38 -19.63 1.28
C GLY A 72 10.95 -18.22 1.44
N ALA A 73 10.16 -17.16 1.22
CA ALA A 73 10.58 -15.79 1.49
C ALA A 73 10.57 -15.48 2.99
N GLU A 74 11.54 -14.69 3.43
CA GLU A 74 11.49 -13.99 4.71
C GLU A 74 10.73 -12.68 4.49
N VAL A 75 9.61 -12.46 5.21
CA VAL A 75 8.68 -11.37 4.95
C VAL A 75 8.36 -10.61 6.23
N TYR A 76 8.46 -9.30 6.15
CA TYR A 76 8.07 -8.35 7.19
C TYR A 76 6.98 -7.44 6.65
N VAL A 77 5.96 -7.18 7.44
CA VAL A 77 4.94 -6.17 7.19
C VAL A 77 5.21 -5.02 8.15
N THR A 78 5.36 -3.82 7.63
CA THR A 78 5.68 -2.64 8.44
C THR A 78 4.42 -1.81 8.69
N GLN A 79 4.42 -1.07 9.80
CA GLN A 79 3.37 -0.13 10.14
C GLN A 79 3.96 1.26 10.34
N VAL A 80 3.47 2.22 9.56
CA VAL A 80 3.79 3.64 9.68
C VAL A 80 2.51 4.43 9.92
N SER A 81 2.57 5.74 10.14
CA SER A 81 1.39 6.60 10.22
C SER A 81 0.40 6.29 9.10
N ALA A 82 -0.87 6.09 9.43
CA ALA A 82 -1.92 5.89 8.42
C ALA A 82 -2.07 7.14 7.53
N TYR A 83 -1.87 8.32 8.14
CA TYR A 83 -1.93 9.63 7.48
C TYR A 83 -0.75 10.49 7.91
N ASN A 84 0.19 10.73 7.00
CA ASN A 84 1.27 11.71 7.15
C ASN A 84 1.95 11.94 5.80
N THR A 85 2.96 12.83 5.75
CA THR A 85 3.78 13.03 4.55
C THR A 85 4.60 11.77 4.22
N SER A 86 4.96 11.60 2.95
CA SER A 86 5.77 10.44 2.54
C SER A 86 7.17 10.46 3.14
N GLU A 87 7.71 11.64 3.47
CA GLU A 87 9.00 11.76 4.17
C GLU A 87 8.91 11.30 5.62
N GLU A 88 7.88 11.73 6.37
CA GLU A 88 7.68 11.30 7.77
C GLU A 88 7.43 9.79 7.85
N ARG A 89 6.58 9.26 6.98
CA ARG A 89 6.32 7.82 6.87
C ARG A 89 7.58 7.06 6.43
N GLY A 90 8.37 7.66 5.54
CA GLY A 90 9.65 7.13 5.08
C GLY A 90 10.67 7.01 6.22
N GLU A 91 10.76 7.97 7.13
CA GLU A 91 11.61 7.88 8.33
C GLU A 91 11.14 6.76 9.28
N GLN A 92 9.82 6.62 9.47
CA GLN A 92 9.27 5.53 10.29
C GLN A 92 9.52 4.16 9.65
N LEU A 93 9.43 4.05 8.32
CA LEU A 93 9.77 2.85 7.57
C LEU A 93 11.26 2.53 7.68
N LEU A 94 12.11 3.54 7.57
CA LEU A 94 13.57 3.41 7.69
C LEU A 94 13.96 2.82 9.05
N ALA A 95 13.40 3.35 10.14
CA ALA A 95 13.67 2.84 11.49
C ALA A 95 13.34 1.34 11.62
N GLN A 96 12.22 0.89 11.02
CA GLN A 96 11.86 -0.52 11.01
C GLN A 96 12.79 -1.36 10.11
N ILE A 97 13.21 -0.84 8.96
CA ILE A 97 14.16 -1.51 8.07
C ILE A 97 15.52 -1.71 8.76
N GLU A 98 16.00 -0.73 9.52
CA GLU A 98 17.24 -0.85 10.30
C GLU A 98 17.13 -2.00 11.33
N GLN A 99 15.99 -2.13 12.00
CA GLN A 99 15.72 -3.25 12.91
C GLN A 99 15.65 -4.60 12.18
N ILE A 100 15.00 -4.63 11.01
CA ILE A 100 14.92 -5.85 10.17
C ILE A 100 16.31 -6.28 9.71
N VAL A 101 17.14 -5.36 9.24
CA VAL A 101 18.53 -5.66 8.84
C VAL A 101 19.33 -6.19 10.02
N ALA A 102 19.22 -5.57 11.19
CA ALA A 102 19.92 -6.00 12.40
C ALA A 102 19.48 -7.39 12.88
N THR A 103 18.18 -7.70 12.81
CA THR A 103 17.63 -8.96 13.34
C THR A 103 17.71 -10.12 12.35
N SER A 104 17.54 -9.87 11.05
CA SER A 104 17.66 -10.89 10.00
C SER A 104 19.11 -11.29 9.71
N GLY A 105 20.08 -10.44 10.08
CA GLY A 105 21.48 -10.61 9.72
C GLY A 105 21.74 -10.42 8.21
N LYS A 106 20.79 -9.85 7.47
CA LYS A 106 20.94 -9.53 6.05
C LYS A 106 21.28 -8.06 5.87
N PRO A 107 22.24 -7.70 4.98
CA PRO A 107 22.69 -6.31 4.85
C PRO A 107 21.69 -5.41 4.13
N LYS A 108 20.67 -5.96 3.47
CA LYS A 108 19.70 -5.23 2.64
C LYS A 108 18.31 -5.85 2.74
N VAL A 109 17.32 -5.10 2.26
CA VAL A 109 15.93 -5.57 2.08
C VAL A 109 15.44 -5.30 0.64
N ASN A 110 14.41 -6.04 0.22
CA ASN A 110 13.59 -5.76 -0.95
C ASN A 110 12.29 -5.13 -0.47
N ILE A 111 11.99 -3.90 -0.87
CA ILE A 111 10.78 -3.19 -0.44
C ILE A 111 9.72 -3.30 -1.53
N ILE A 112 8.50 -3.69 -1.15
CA ILE A 112 7.30 -3.64 -2.00
C ILE A 112 6.34 -2.68 -1.30
N GLY A 113 6.14 -1.49 -1.90
CA GLY A 113 5.28 -0.46 -1.36
C GLY A 113 4.02 -0.28 -2.21
N HIS A 114 2.85 -0.29 -1.56
CA HIS A 114 1.58 -0.03 -2.22
C HIS A 114 1.17 1.43 -2.05
N SER A 115 0.64 2.05 -3.11
CA SER A 115 0.12 3.41 -3.05
C SER A 115 1.19 4.38 -2.48
N GLN A 116 0.87 5.20 -1.48
CA GLN A 116 1.84 6.07 -0.80
C GLN A 116 3.05 5.31 -0.24
N GLY A 117 2.89 4.04 0.18
CA GLY A 117 4.01 3.22 0.65
C GLY A 117 5.13 3.00 -0.38
N GLY A 118 4.82 3.15 -1.67
CA GLY A 118 5.83 3.16 -2.73
C GLY A 118 6.67 4.46 -2.74
N LEU A 119 6.09 5.60 -2.33
CA LEU A 119 6.84 6.85 -2.12
C LEU A 119 7.72 6.74 -0.88
N ASP A 120 7.19 6.18 0.22
CA ASP A 120 7.95 5.90 1.43
C ASP A 120 9.19 5.03 1.12
N ALA A 121 9.00 3.98 0.31
CA ALA A 121 10.08 3.09 -0.15
C ALA A 121 11.14 3.82 -1.00
N ARG A 122 10.71 4.74 -1.88
CA ARG A 122 11.62 5.59 -2.67
C ARG A 122 12.42 6.53 -1.79
N TYR A 123 11.78 7.10 -0.76
CA TYR A 123 12.46 7.92 0.23
C TYR A 123 13.60 7.13 0.89
N VAL A 124 13.28 5.96 1.48
CA VAL A 124 14.29 5.11 2.13
C VAL A 124 15.43 4.74 1.19
N ALA A 125 15.13 4.38 -0.06
CA ALA A 125 16.14 4.02 -1.06
C ALA A 125 17.06 5.20 -1.43
N ALA A 126 16.56 6.43 -1.34
CA ALA A 126 17.33 7.63 -1.62
C ALA A 126 18.25 8.04 -0.44
N VAL A 127 17.75 7.95 0.80
CA VAL A 127 18.48 8.39 2.00
C VAL A 127 19.40 7.30 2.58
N ARG A 128 19.04 6.02 2.41
CA ARG A 128 19.82 4.86 2.88
C ARG A 128 19.95 3.77 1.78
N PRO A 129 20.60 4.08 0.66
CA PRO A 129 20.78 3.14 -0.46
C PRO A 129 21.59 1.89 -0.08
N ASP A 130 22.37 1.96 0.98
CA ASP A 130 23.12 0.85 1.54
C ASP A 130 22.23 -0.25 2.11
N LEU A 131 21.00 0.05 2.56
CA LEU A 131 20.05 -0.90 3.15
C LEU A 131 19.07 -1.49 2.15
N VAL A 132 18.99 -0.96 0.92
CA VAL A 132 17.96 -1.35 -0.06
C VAL A 132 18.58 -2.11 -1.23
N ALA A 133 18.01 -3.24 -1.59
CA ALA A 133 18.37 -4.05 -2.76
C ALA A 133 17.44 -3.78 -3.94
N SER A 134 16.14 -3.63 -3.67
CA SER A 134 15.15 -3.24 -4.67
C SER A 134 14.00 -2.44 -4.07
N VAL A 135 13.42 -1.59 -4.91
CA VAL A 135 12.14 -0.90 -4.66
C VAL A 135 11.14 -1.37 -5.71
N THR A 136 10.00 -1.80 -5.26
CA THR A 136 8.87 -2.14 -6.12
C THR A 136 7.67 -1.34 -5.69
N THR A 137 7.04 -0.64 -6.62
CA THR A 137 5.85 0.17 -6.35
C THR A 137 4.62 -0.47 -6.99
N VAL A 138 3.52 -0.47 -6.25
CA VAL A 138 2.24 -1.08 -6.65
C VAL A 138 1.18 0.00 -6.57
N GLY A 139 0.55 0.37 -7.70
CA GLY A 139 -0.44 1.43 -7.75
C GLY A 139 0.02 2.75 -7.09
N THR A 140 1.30 3.07 -7.16
CA THR A 140 1.88 4.24 -6.48
C THR A 140 1.79 5.48 -7.36
N PRO A 141 1.29 6.63 -6.85
CA PRO A 141 1.27 7.87 -7.61
C PRO A 141 2.68 8.48 -7.67
N HIS A 142 3.30 8.48 -8.86
CA HIS A 142 4.60 9.10 -9.07
C HIS A 142 4.54 10.49 -9.73
N GLY A 143 3.35 10.96 -10.09
CA GLY A 143 3.17 12.29 -10.70
C GLY A 143 1.70 12.55 -10.98
N ASN A 144 1.33 13.66 -11.53
CA ASN A 144 0.00 14.04 -12.01
C ASN A 144 -1.20 13.33 -11.34
N GLU A 145 -1.63 13.85 -10.19
CA GLU A 145 -2.73 13.26 -9.40
C GLU A 145 -3.96 14.19 -9.37
N PRO A 146 -4.75 14.25 -10.47
CA PRO A 146 -5.91 15.13 -10.58
C PRO A 146 -6.96 14.87 -9.51
N LEU A 147 -7.11 13.63 -9.06
CA LEU A 147 -8.02 13.27 -7.97
C LEU A 147 -7.65 14.02 -6.68
N VAL A 148 -6.38 13.95 -6.28
CA VAL A 148 -5.91 14.59 -5.04
C VAL A 148 -6.02 16.11 -5.16
N ASP A 149 -5.66 16.67 -6.33
CA ASP A 149 -5.79 18.10 -6.59
C ASP A 149 -7.26 18.57 -6.50
N ALA A 150 -8.20 17.78 -7.02
CA ALA A 150 -9.64 18.07 -6.92
C ALA A 150 -10.15 18.01 -5.47
N ILE A 151 -9.75 17.01 -4.71
CA ILE A 151 -10.09 16.87 -3.29
C ILE A 151 -9.57 18.08 -2.49
N LEU A 152 -8.33 18.48 -2.68
CA LEU A 152 -7.73 19.62 -2.00
C LEU A 152 -8.40 20.94 -2.40
N SER A 153 -8.66 21.14 -3.70
CA SER A 153 -9.37 22.33 -4.19
C SER A 153 -10.75 22.44 -3.56
N SER A 154 -11.49 21.35 -3.48
CA SER A 154 -12.80 21.31 -2.82
C SER A 154 -12.69 21.59 -1.32
N TYR A 155 -11.72 21.00 -0.65
CA TYR A 155 -11.44 21.23 0.77
C TYR A 155 -11.12 22.71 1.04
N ASP A 156 -10.24 23.31 0.25
CA ASP A 156 -9.78 24.70 0.42
C ASP A 156 -10.88 25.72 0.08
N SER A 157 -11.71 25.46 -0.95
CA SER A 157 -12.84 26.32 -1.32
C SER A 157 -14.00 26.31 -0.31
N GLY A 158 -14.11 25.23 0.47
CA GLY A 158 -15.21 25.04 1.43
C GLY A 158 -16.58 24.84 0.77
N ASP A 159 -16.61 24.31 -0.46
CA ASP A 159 -17.83 23.86 -1.12
C ASP A 159 -18.52 22.72 -0.34
N GLY A 160 -19.67 22.22 -0.85
CA GLY A 160 -20.43 21.19 -0.16
C GLY A 160 -19.61 19.94 0.17
N PHE A 161 -18.78 19.47 -0.76
CA PHE A 161 -17.90 18.33 -0.57
C PHE A 161 -16.73 18.65 0.38
N GLY A 162 -16.09 19.82 0.20
CA GLY A 162 -15.05 20.31 1.09
C GLY A 162 -15.54 20.53 2.52
N THR A 163 -16.80 20.99 2.68
CA THR A 163 -17.43 21.10 4.00
C THR A 163 -17.59 19.72 4.65
N LEU A 164 -18.03 18.70 3.91
CA LEU A 164 -18.11 17.32 4.42
C LEU A 164 -16.72 16.79 4.83
N LEU A 165 -15.69 17.01 4.00
CA LEU A 165 -14.32 16.61 4.32
C LEU A 165 -13.80 17.29 5.60
N ARG A 166 -14.11 18.56 5.82
CA ARG A 166 -13.73 19.30 7.04
C ARG A 166 -14.45 18.81 8.29
N LEU A 167 -15.72 18.46 8.16
CA LEU A 167 -16.54 18.02 9.29
C LEU A 167 -16.26 16.55 9.68
N PHE A 168 -16.08 15.68 8.70
CA PHE A 168 -15.98 14.23 8.92
C PHE A 168 -14.58 13.66 8.72
N GLY A 169 -13.69 14.37 8.01
CA GLY A 169 -12.32 13.93 7.79
C GLY A 169 -11.57 13.57 9.07
N PRO A 170 -11.53 14.46 10.10
CA PRO A 170 -10.89 14.13 11.36
C PRO A 170 -11.49 12.90 12.05
N SER A 171 -12.83 12.77 12.03
CA SER A 171 -13.52 11.62 12.65
C SER A 171 -13.23 10.30 11.93
N ILE A 172 -13.01 10.33 10.62
CA ILE A 172 -12.59 9.16 9.84
C ILE A 172 -11.16 8.78 10.20
N VAL A 173 -10.26 9.76 10.31
CA VAL A 173 -8.87 9.53 10.76
C VAL A 173 -8.85 8.93 12.15
N ASP A 174 -9.56 9.53 13.11
CA ASP A 174 -9.64 9.02 14.48
C ASP A 174 -10.19 7.59 14.53
N LEU A 175 -11.17 7.27 13.67
CA LEU A 175 -11.74 5.93 13.58
C LEU A 175 -10.72 4.93 13.03
N VAL A 176 -9.99 5.29 11.97
CA VAL A 176 -8.94 4.43 11.41
C VAL A 176 -7.85 4.18 12.45
N VAL A 177 -7.33 5.23 13.08
CA VAL A 177 -6.29 5.11 14.14
C VAL A 177 -6.77 4.23 15.30
N LEU A 178 -8.01 4.42 15.77
CA LEU A 178 -8.59 3.60 16.84
C LEU A 178 -8.66 2.10 16.49
N PHE A 179 -8.92 1.78 15.23
CA PHE A 179 -9.05 0.39 14.76
C PHE A 179 -7.73 -0.23 14.33
N THR A 180 -6.73 0.58 13.97
CA THR A 180 -5.43 0.09 13.52
C THR A 180 -4.41 -0.05 14.65
N ASP A 181 -4.74 0.39 15.88
CA ASP A 181 -3.84 0.36 17.03
C ASP A 181 -2.49 1.06 16.73
N SER A 182 -2.56 2.17 15.98
CA SER A 182 -1.38 2.93 15.56
C SER A 182 -0.94 3.90 16.64
N ASP A 183 0.30 3.79 17.11
CA ASP A 183 0.95 4.74 17.99
C ASP A 183 1.63 5.90 17.24
N GLN A 184 1.50 5.94 15.91
CA GLN A 184 2.19 6.90 15.07
C GLN A 184 1.42 8.23 14.98
N PRO A 185 2.12 9.38 14.88
CA PRO A 185 1.46 10.67 14.72
C PRO A 185 0.73 10.76 13.38
N GLU A 186 -0.49 11.30 13.39
CA GLU A 186 -1.38 11.35 12.25
C GLU A 186 -1.65 12.79 11.78
N ASP A 187 -1.48 13.07 10.48
CA ASP A 187 -1.87 14.31 9.82
C ASP A 187 -2.46 14.04 8.43
N ALA A 188 -3.79 13.91 8.37
CA ALA A 188 -4.50 13.60 7.13
C ALA A 188 -4.34 14.70 6.07
N ILE A 189 -4.34 15.96 6.45
CA ILE A 189 -4.21 17.07 5.50
C ILE A 189 -2.79 17.13 4.94
N ALA A 190 -1.77 16.93 5.77
CA ALA A 190 -0.39 16.81 5.31
C ALA A 190 -0.23 15.62 4.35
N ALA A 191 -0.86 14.48 4.64
CA ALA A 191 -0.85 13.32 3.77
C ALA A 191 -1.43 13.63 2.39
N PHE A 192 -2.65 14.16 2.31
CA PHE A 192 -3.26 14.54 1.03
C PHE A 192 -2.45 15.60 0.29
N ARG A 193 -1.95 16.62 0.98
CA ARG A 193 -1.11 17.66 0.37
C ARG A 193 0.18 17.09 -0.21
N SER A 194 0.79 16.11 0.46
CA SER A 194 2.03 15.45 -0.03
C SER A 194 1.80 14.62 -1.30
N LEU A 195 0.57 14.20 -1.57
CA LEU A 195 0.18 13.44 -2.75
C LEU A 195 -0.35 14.32 -3.89
N SER A 196 -0.44 15.66 -3.72
CA SER A 196 -0.83 16.57 -4.81
C SER A 196 0.17 16.55 -5.96
N THR A 197 -0.28 16.86 -7.16
CA THR A 197 0.60 16.98 -8.35
C THR A 197 1.81 17.87 -8.08
N ALA A 198 1.62 19.01 -7.41
CA ALA A 198 2.68 19.96 -7.09
C ALA A 198 3.69 19.38 -6.07
N ALA A 199 3.21 18.71 -5.03
CA ALA A 199 4.08 18.11 -4.02
C ALA A 199 4.86 16.91 -4.57
N LEU A 200 4.21 16.07 -5.40
CA LEU A 200 4.88 14.97 -6.09
C LEU A 200 5.98 15.46 -7.04
N ALA A 201 5.79 16.58 -7.72
CA ALA A 201 6.85 17.19 -8.53
C ALA A 201 8.06 17.60 -7.67
N GLN A 202 7.84 18.16 -6.48
CA GLN A 202 8.91 18.49 -5.54
C GLN A 202 9.60 17.25 -4.95
N PHE A 203 8.81 16.22 -4.59
CA PHE A 203 9.32 14.93 -4.14
C PHE A 203 10.20 14.28 -5.22
N ASN A 204 9.74 14.29 -6.46
CA ASN A 204 10.47 13.74 -7.62
C ASN A 204 11.76 14.49 -7.91
N ALA A 205 11.80 15.81 -7.73
CA ALA A 205 13.03 16.59 -7.89
C ALA A 205 14.08 16.22 -6.83
N ARG A 206 13.65 15.86 -5.62
CA ARG A 206 14.56 15.43 -4.53
C ARG A 206 14.95 13.96 -4.65
N TYR A 207 14.06 13.11 -5.11
CA TYR A 207 14.21 11.65 -5.18
C TYR A 207 13.92 11.12 -6.58
N PRO A 208 14.76 11.43 -7.59
CA PRO A 208 14.47 11.14 -9.01
C PRO A 208 14.73 9.70 -9.43
N GLN A 209 15.27 8.84 -8.54
CA GLN A 209 15.70 7.49 -8.88
C GLN A 209 14.55 6.63 -9.41
N GLY A 210 14.75 6.02 -10.58
CA GLY A 210 13.78 5.14 -11.21
C GLY A 210 12.65 5.82 -11.95
N LEU A 211 12.52 7.16 -11.93
CA LEU A 211 11.45 7.87 -12.63
C LEU A 211 11.63 7.81 -14.16
N PRO A 212 10.53 7.61 -14.91
CA PRO A 212 10.53 7.73 -16.36
C PRO A 212 10.76 9.19 -16.79
N THR A 213 11.37 9.37 -17.95
CA THR A 213 11.59 10.70 -18.55
C THR A 213 10.45 11.12 -19.49
N THR A 214 9.52 10.23 -19.76
CA THR A 214 8.34 10.47 -20.60
C THR A 214 7.09 9.95 -19.90
N ALA A 215 5.95 10.57 -20.17
CA ALA A 215 4.67 10.05 -19.71
C ALA A 215 4.46 8.61 -20.23
N CYS A 216 4.00 7.70 -19.39
CA CYS A 216 3.85 6.27 -19.73
C CYS A 216 5.14 5.55 -20.17
N GLY A 217 6.32 6.12 -19.91
CA GLY A 217 7.61 5.47 -20.19
C GLY A 217 8.03 4.53 -19.06
N GLU A 218 9.11 3.81 -19.29
CA GLU A 218 9.86 3.12 -18.24
C GLU A 218 10.96 4.04 -17.71
N GLY A 219 11.27 3.92 -16.43
CA GLY A 219 12.41 4.59 -15.81
C GLY A 219 13.68 3.72 -15.85
N PRO A 220 14.83 4.25 -15.43
CA PRO A 220 16.03 3.45 -15.25
C PRO A 220 15.77 2.27 -14.31
N PRO A 221 15.97 1.02 -14.77
CA PRO A 221 15.67 -0.16 -13.96
C PRO A 221 16.69 -0.40 -12.84
N VAL A 222 17.84 0.26 -12.89
CA VAL A 222 18.88 0.19 -11.86
C VAL A 222 19.48 1.58 -11.66
N VAL A 223 19.45 2.07 -10.43
CA VAL A 223 20.12 3.32 -10.03
C VAL A 223 20.83 3.09 -8.70
N ASN A 224 22.10 3.48 -8.60
CA ASN A 224 22.93 3.29 -7.40
C ASN A 224 22.97 1.85 -6.88
N GLY A 225 22.88 0.87 -7.78
CA GLY A 225 22.86 -0.55 -7.44
C GLY A 225 21.53 -1.07 -6.89
N ILE A 226 20.50 -0.24 -6.81
CA ILE A 226 19.15 -0.60 -6.42
C ILE A 226 18.31 -0.85 -7.67
N ARG A 227 17.54 -1.94 -7.70
CA ARG A 227 16.60 -2.22 -8.78
C ARG A 227 15.24 -1.60 -8.50
N TYR A 228 14.64 -1.00 -9.53
CA TYR A 228 13.32 -0.35 -9.47
C TYR A 228 12.34 -1.08 -10.37
N TYR A 229 11.16 -1.38 -9.82
CA TYR A 229 10.07 -2.05 -10.50
C TYR A 229 8.73 -1.38 -10.17
N SER A 230 7.76 -1.53 -11.08
CA SER A 230 6.38 -1.12 -10.81
C SER A 230 5.38 -2.04 -11.48
N TRP A 231 4.17 -2.09 -10.92
CA TRP A 231 2.95 -2.55 -11.57
C TRP A 231 1.74 -1.81 -11.06
N GLY A 232 0.63 -1.87 -11.81
CA GLY A 232 -0.63 -1.24 -11.44
C GLY A 232 -1.81 -1.85 -12.18
N GLY A 233 -3.01 -1.49 -11.72
CA GLY A 233 -4.29 -1.89 -12.28
C GLY A 233 -4.96 -0.82 -13.14
N THR A 234 -6.03 -1.22 -13.81
CA THR A 234 -6.88 -0.33 -14.61
C THR A 234 -8.35 -0.74 -14.56
N ALA A 235 -8.76 -1.48 -13.56
CA ALA A 235 -10.16 -1.77 -13.30
C ALA A 235 -10.65 -0.95 -12.10
N VAL A 236 -11.96 -0.77 -11.99
CA VAL A 236 -12.60 -0.05 -10.89
C VAL A 236 -13.64 -0.94 -10.22
N LEU A 237 -14.59 -1.44 -11.01
CA LEU A 237 -15.63 -2.36 -10.55
C LEU A 237 -15.19 -3.78 -10.87
N THR A 238 -14.83 -4.55 -9.87
CA THR A 238 -14.25 -5.90 -10.04
C THR A 238 -15.15 -6.99 -9.47
N ASN A 239 -15.87 -6.71 -8.37
CA ASN A 239 -16.72 -7.68 -7.72
C ASN A 239 -17.97 -7.01 -7.08
N PRO A 240 -19.18 -7.39 -7.44
CA PRO A 240 -20.39 -6.75 -6.90
C PRO A 240 -20.62 -6.94 -5.40
N LEU A 241 -19.86 -7.84 -4.76
CA LEU A 241 -19.87 -8.04 -3.30
C LEU A 241 -18.82 -7.20 -2.58
N ASP A 242 -17.92 -6.54 -3.32
CA ASP A 242 -16.91 -5.66 -2.76
C ASP A 242 -17.47 -4.23 -2.64
N VAL A 243 -17.72 -3.82 -1.41
CA VAL A 243 -18.25 -2.48 -1.11
C VAL A 243 -17.27 -1.37 -1.48
N SER A 244 -15.97 -1.68 -1.56
CA SER A 244 -14.95 -0.71 -1.94
C SER A 244 -15.00 -0.36 -3.43
N ASP A 245 -15.51 -1.24 -4.28
CA ASP A 245 -15.70 -0.97 -5.71
C ASP A 245 -16.60 0.25 -5.94
N ALA A 246 -17.71 0.35 -5.17
CA ALA A 246 -18.62 1.48 -5.27
C ALA A 246 -17.95 2.79 -4.82
N PHE A 247 -17.09 2.73 -3.78
CA PHE A 247 -16.32 3.86 -3.32
C PHE A 247 -15.31 4.32 -4.38
N LEU A 248 -14.53 3.40 -4.95
CA LEU A 248 -13.57 3.70 -6.01
C LEU A 248 -14.25 4.27 -7.27
N ALA A 249 -15.45 3.78 -7.62
CA ALA A 249 -16.21 4.26 -8.77
C ALA A 249 -16.64 5.74 -8.66
N VAL A 250 -16.79 6.27 -7.44
CA VAL A 250 -17.07 7.70 -7.21
C VAL A 250 -15.86 8.57 -7.58
N PHE A 251 -14.65 8.09 -7.29
CA PHE A 251 -13.42 8.87 -7.47
C PHE A 251 -12.74 8.64 -8.83
N ALA A 252 -12.91 7.48 -9.44
CA ALA A 252 -12.28 7.11 -10.71
C ALA A 252 -12.46 8.15 -11.83
N PRO A 253 -13.63 8.83 -11.99
CA PRO A 253 -13.80 9.85 -13.02
C PRO A 253 -12.93 11.10 -12.83
N LEU A 254 -12.40 11.34 -11.62
CA LEU A 254 -11.51 12.47 -11.33
C LEU A 254 -10.07 12.20 -11.81
N THR A 255 -9.73 10.96 -12.14
CA THR A 255 -8.45 10.57 -12.74
C THR A 255 -8.67 10.24 -14.22
N PRO A 256 -8.33 11.14 -15.16
CA PRO A 256 -8.58 10.92 -16.59
C PRO A 256 -7.82 9.72 -17.16
N GLY A 257 -8.48 8.96 -18.03
CA GLY A 257 -7.91 7.79 -18.69
C GLY A 257 -7.99 6.51 -17.85
N PRO A 258 -7.30 5.43 -18.29
CA PRO A 258 -7.27 4.18 -17.54
C PRO A 258 -6.64 4.39 -16.16
N ASN A 259 -7.34 3.95 -15.11
CA ASN A 259 -6.92 4.07 -13.70
C ASN A 259 -7.48 2.91 -12.88
N ASP A 260 -6.97 2.74 -11.67
CA ASP A 260 -7.36 1.70 -10.72
C ASP A 260 -8.47 2.15 -9.73
N GLY A 261 -9.04 3.31 -9.96
CA GLY A 261 -9.99 3.98 -9.07
C GLY A 261 -9.39 5.20 -8.36
N PHE A 262 -8.09 5.22 -8.14
CA PHE A 262 -7.35 6.33 -7.52
C PHE A 262 -6.20 6.81 -8.40
N VAL A 263 -5.33 5.92 -8.85
CA VAL A 263 -4.06 6.25 -9.51
C VAL A 263 -4.15 5.97 -11.00
N GLY A 264 -3.71 6.93 -11.79
CA GLY A 264 -3.67 6.79 -13.24
C GLY A 264 -2.61 5.78 -13.70
N ARG A 265 -2.93 5.00 -14.73
CA ARG A 265 -2.04 3.97 -15.29
C ARG A 265 -0.60 4.44 -15.46
N CYS A 266 -0.40 5.58 -16.12
CA CYS A 266 0.93 6.10 -16.41
C CYS A 266 1.60 6.80 -15.23
N SER A 267 0.80 7.29 -14.26
CA SER A 267 1.29 7.88 -13.03
C SER A 267 1.98 6.84 -12.14
N SER A 268 1.63 5.55 -12.27
CA SER A 268 2.20 4.46 -11.47
C SER A 268 3.53 3.90 -11.97
N HIS A 269 4.11 4.43 -13.06
CA HIS A 269 5.34 3.91 -13.65
C HIS A 269 6.59 4.30 -12.87
N LEU A 270 7.44 3.31 -12.55
CA LEU A 270 8.75 3.47 -11.95
C LEU A 270 9.68 2.34 -12.39
N GLY A 271 10.92 2.64 -12.76
CA GLY A 271 11.90 1.65 -13.16
C GLY A 271 11.39 0.76 -14.29
N GLN A 272 11.58 -0.54 -14.16
CA GLN A 272 11.01 -1.53 -15.07
C GLN A 272 9.51 -1.72 -14.76
N VAL A 273 8.65 -1.41 -15.73
CA VAL A 273 7.21 -1.64 -15.62
C VAL A 273 6.91 -3.11 -15.91
N ILE A 274 6.55 -3.87 -14.89
CA ILE A 274 6.23 -5.30 -15.03
C ILE A 274 4.93 -5.47 -15.81
N ARG A 275 3.92 -4.71 -15.40
CA ARG A 275 2.62 -4.62 -16.05
C ARG A 275 1.84 -3.44 -15.45
N ASP A 276 1.16 -2.67 -16.29
CA ASP A 276 0.46 -1.44 -15.91
C ASP A 276 -1.06 -1.49 -16.18
N ASN A 277 -1.59 -2.68 -16.45
CA ASN A 277 -2.99 -2.88 -16.84
C ASN A 277 -3.55 -4.20 -16.32
N TYR A 278 -3.23 -4.56 -15.08
CA TYR A 278 -3.96 -5.63 -14.42
C TYR A 278 -5.44 -5.22 -14.31
N LEU A 279 -6.35 -6.18 -14.48
CA LEU A 279 -7.78 -5.94 -14.27
C LEU A 279 -8.10 -6.00 -12.78
N LEU A 280 -7.39 -5.20 -12.02
CA LEU A 280 -7.47 -5.02 -10.57
C LEU A 280 -7.73 -3.56 -10.28
N ASN A 281 -8.49 -3.28 -9.24
CA ASN A 281 -8.60 -1.94 -8.70
C ASN A 281 -7.51 -1.69 -7.65
N HIS A 282 -7.45 -0.47 -7.13
CA HIS A 282 -6.42 -0.04 -6.20
C HIS A 282 -6.29 -0.92 -4.95
N LEU A 283 -7.39 -1.44 -4.42
CA LEU A 283 -7.40 -2.30 -3.24
C LEU A 283 -7.19 -3.77 -3.58
N ASP A 284 -7.65 -4.20 -4.76
CA ASP A 284 -7.39 -5.55 -5.28
C ASP A 284 -5.90 -5.81 -5.48
N GLU A 285 -5.11 -4.79 -5.86
CA GLU A 285 -3.67 -4.92 -6.11
C GLU A 285 -2.90 -5.52 -4.93
N VAL A 286 -3.41 -5.33 -3.72
CA VAL A 286 -2.88 -5.90 -2.48
C VAL A 286 -3.83 -6.90 -1.83
N ASN A 287 -4.84 -7.36 -2.58
CA ASN A 287 -5.81 -8.37 -2.15
C ASN A 287 -6.63 -7.95 -0.92
N GLN A 288 -6.84 -6.65 -0.71
CA GLN A 288 -7.66 -6.13 0.39
C GLN A 288 -9.13 -6.61 0.31
N VAL A 289 -9.93 -6.19 1.30
CA VAL A 289 -11.35 -6.57 1.43
C VAL A 289 -11.52 -8.09 1.42
N LEU A 290 -10.68 -8.79 2.22
CA LEU A 290 -10.70 -10.26 2.37
C LEU A 290 -10.46 -11.01 1.06
N GLY A 291 -9.83 -10.36 0.06
CA GLY A 291 -9.56 -10.94 -1.25
C GLY A 291 -10.78 -11.04 -2.15
N LEU A 292 -11.83 -10.24 -1.89
CA LEU A 292 -12.98 -10.09 -2.77
C LEU A 292 -12.54 -9.35 -4.03
N ARG A 293 -12.45 -10.04 -5.13
CA ARG A 293 -12.10 -9.52 -6.46
C ARG A 293 -12.80 -10.35 -7.52
N SER A 294 -12.68 -9.99 -8.78
CA SER A 294 -13.17 -10.83 -9.87
C SER A 294 -12.48 -12.21 -9.84
N PRO A 295 -13.22 -13.31 -9.94
CA PRO A 295 -12.64 -14.65 -10.02
C PRO A 295 -11.89 -14.92 -11.33
N PHE A 296 -12.03 -14.04 -12.33
CA PHE A 296 -11.43 -14.18 -13.66
C PHE A 296 -10.11 -13.39 -13.83
N VAL A 297 -9.65 -12.70 -12.78
CA VAL A 297 -8.40 -11.94 -12.80
C VAL A 297 -7.28 -12.69 -12.10
N VAL A 298 -6.05 -12.28 -12.40
CA VAL A 298 -4.86 -12.85 -11.76
C VAL A 298 -4.91 -12.56 -10.26
N ASP A 299 -4.59 -13.57 -9.47
CA ASP A 299 -4.52 -13.45 -8.02
C ASP A 299 -3.30 -12.58 -7.62
N PRO A 300 -3.48 -11.47 -6.87
CA PRO A 300 -2.39 -10.62 -6.40
C PRO A 300 -1.31 -11.36 -5.59
N ARG A 301 -1.71 -12.42 -4.87
CA ARG A 301 -0.76 -13.31 -4.19
C ARG A 301 0.18 -14.00 -5.18
N SER A 302 -0.33 -14.38 -6.35
CA SER A 302 0.49 -14.96 -7.43
C SER A 302 1.40 -13.90 -8.05
N ILE A 303 0.92 -12.68 -8.28
CA ILE A 303 1.73 -11.57 -8.79
C ILE A 303 2.92 -11.32 -7.86
N CYS A 304 2.68 -11.24 -6.55
CA CYS A 304 3.74 -11.03 -5.56
C CYS A 304 4.72 -12.22 -5.50
N ARG A 305 4.24 -13.46 -5.60
CA ARG A 305 5.10 -14.66 -5.64
C ARG A 305 5.98 -14.69 -6.88
N ASP A 306 5.42 -14.37 -8.04
CA ASP A 306 6.15 -14.31 -9.31
C ASP A 306 7.18 -13.17 -9.28
N HIS A 307 6.85 -12.05 -8.63
CA HIS A 307 7.80 -10.98 -8.43
C HIS A 307 8.93 -11.38 -7.47
N ALA A 308 8.63 -12.03 -6.35
CA ALA A 308 9.66 -12.58 -5.45
C ALA A 308 10.58 -13.56 -6.20
N ASN A 309 10.04 -14.40 -7.09
CA ASN A 309 10.86 -15.27 -7.95
C ASN A 309 11.73 -14.44 -8.92
N ARG A 310 11.21 -13.33 -9.47
CA ARG A 310 12.00 -12.39 -10.29
C ARG A 310 13.17 -11.81 -9.49
N LEU A 311 12.92 -11.34 -8.26
CA LEU A 311 13.96 -10.83 -7.37
C LEU A 311 15.01 -11.90 -7.06
N LYS A 312 14.57 -13.11 -6.72
CA LYS A 312 15.45 -14.27 -6.50
C LYS A 312 16.37 -14.53 -7.70
N ASN A 313 15.81 -14.57 -8.91
CA ASN A 313 16.56 -14.81 -10.13
C ASN A 313 17.52 -13.65 -10.48
N ALA A 314 17.24 -12.46 -9.97
CA ALA A 314 18.13 -11.29 -10.05
C ALA A 314 19.21 -11.28 -8.96
N GLY A 315 19.24 -12.28 -8.07
CA GLY A 315 20.21 -12.39 -6.97
C GLY A 315 19.89 -11.50 -5.75
N LEU A 316 18.65 -11.04 -5.63
CA LEU A 316 18.16 -10.11 -4.59
C LEU A 316 17.43 -10.83 -3.46
#